data_98b25d33747177951dfaea837b0b6308
#
_entry.id   98b25d33747177951dfaea837b0b6308
#
_cell.length_a   1.000
_cell.length_b   1.000
_cell.length_c   1.000
_cell.angle_alpha   90.00
_cell.angle_beta   90.00
_cell.angle_gamma   90.00
#
_symmetry.space_group_name_H-M   'P 1'
#
loop_
_entity.id
_entity.type
_entity.pdbx_description
1 polymer ?
#
loop_
_entity_poly.entity_id
_entity_poly.type
_entity_poly.pdbx_seq_one_letter_code
_entity_poly.pdbx_strand_id
1 'polypeptide(L)'
;MNISLSTFFSYYRIVPIVCLLFLLNHSTIAQNSDSTSFLSSTTKQTNTLLIQQALTSTLGFNRLAHLSDYYGHRLSGSEELEQAIDWIVGEMDKDGFDKVWKQEVMVPHWVRGQEYATLNAPIQKDLPMLGLGGSIGTGGKVMSGQVIMVHSFEDLIAKKDSVPGKIVLFNVPFTTYGQTVQYRVNGAIEAAKYGAIASFIASVASYSMQTPHTGVMYYEDGIPKIPHAAITIEDALLIERFIKRGETIEISLYMEAQQFDDALSHNVIAEINGSEYPDELIVLGGHIDSWDVGQGAMDDGGGCIAAWEAARLIIESGIRPKRTVRVVLWTNEENGLRGANHYAEWAEKEENSIQNHILAMESDAGVFDPLGFGFSGSNQAYQQLNEIAQQLTDIDAAELRKGGGGADIGPLMNKGVPGMGLNVESEKYFWYHHSAADTFDKLNHEDFNECVATIAAYAFGVADAELRLAR
;
A
#
# COMPACT_ATOMS: atom_id res chain seq x y z
N MET A 1 -60.00 -20.66 42.65
CA MET A 1 -59.89 -21.54 43.80
C MET A 1 -58.74 -21.00 44.62
N ASN A 2 -59.01 -20.04 45.52
CA ASN A 2 -59.17 -20.19 46.95
C ASN A 2 -57.99 -20.96 47.57
N ILE A 3 -57.24 -20.52 48.57
CA ILE A 3 -57.48 -19.78 49.86
C ILE A 3 -56.05 -19.58 50.44
N SER A 4 -55.61 -18.44 50.90
CA SER A 4 -55.82 -17.80 52.24
C SER A 4 -54.63 -18.03 53.21
N LEU A 5 -54.05 -16.91 53.61
CA LEU A 5 -53.69 -16.40 54.94
C LEU A 5 -53.20 -17.38 56.04
N SER A 6 -52.10 -17.04 56.71
CA SER A 6 -52.16 -16.61 58.10
C SER A 6 -50.83 -16.15 58.68
N THR A 7 -50.87 -15.02 59.29
CA THR A 7 -50.04 -14.32 60.29
C THR A 7 -49.61 -15.18 61.46
N PHE A 8 -48.38 -14.94 62.01
CA PHE A 8 -48.13 -14.98 63.44
C PHE A 8 -47.08 -13.96 63.90
N PHE A 9 -47.49 -13.05 64.77
CA PHE A 9 -46.63 -12.15 65.54
C PHE A 9 -45.94 -12.92 66.66
N SER A 10 -44.74 -12.60 67.07
CA SER A 10 -44.25 -12.78 68.42
C SER A 10 -43.20 -11.75 68.77
N TYR A 11 -43.46 -10.97 69.76
CA TYR A 11 -42.57 -10.00 70.44
C TYR A 11 -41.49 -10.72 71.20
N TYR A 12 -40.25 -10.16 71.29
CA TYR A 12 -39.53 -10.01 72.56
C TYR A 12 -38.26 -9.18 72.48
N ARG A 13 -38.31 -8.07 73.28
CA ARG A 13 -37.31 -7.43 74.18
C ARG A 13 -35.98 -6.89 73.55
N ILE A 14 -35.95 -5.55 73.71
CA ILE A 14 -34.84 -4.60 73.63
C ILE A 14 -33.88 -4.84 74.81
N VAL A 15 -32.52 -4.97 74.46
CA VAL A 15 -31.43 -4.74 75.42
C VAL A 15 -30.46 -3.76 74.75
N PRO A 16 -30.14 -2.61 75.34
CA PRO A 16 -29.18 -1.69 74.75
C PRO A 16 -27.76 -2.11 75.11
N ILE A 17 -26.94 -2.52 74.07
CA ILE A 17 -25.52 -2.63 74.22
C ILE A 17 -24.90 -1.36 73.63
N VAL A 18 -24.29 -0.57 74.55
CA VAL A 18 -23.43 0.57 74.23
C VAL A 18 -22.15 0.01 73.61
N CYS A 19 -21.96 0.12 72.31
CA CYS A 19 -20.68 -0.14 71.67
C CYS A 19 -19.99 1.17 71.35
N LEU A 20 -18.85 1.36 71.97
CA LEU A 20 -17.87 2.42 71.76
C LEU A 20 -17.45 2.43 70.28
N LEU A 21 -17.74 3.51 69.55
CA LEU A 21 -17.27 3.76 68.21
C LEU A 21 -15.79 4.19 68.26
N PHE A 22 -14.87 3.26 68.00
CA PHE A 22 -13.54 3.62 67.54
C PHE A 22 -13.64 4.04 66.08
N LEU A 23 -13.57 5.34 65.80
CA LEU A 23 -13.34 5.92 64.50
C LEU A 23 -11.92 5.59 64.06
N LEU A 24 -11.72 4.49 63.35
CA LEU A 24 -10.56 4.27 62.54
C LEU A 24 -10.73 5.10 61.25
N ASN A 25 -10.10 6.27 61.21
CA ASN A 25 -9.85 6.99 59.96
C ASN A 25 -9.00 6.10 59.05
N HIS A 26 -9.63 5.30 58.20
CA HIS A 26 -8.97 4.75 57.03
C HIS A 26 -8.88 5.91 56.01
N SER A 27 -7.77 6.60 56.02
CA SER A 27 -7.34 7.39 54.87
C SER A 27 -7.12 6.38 53.71
N THR A 28 -8.14 6.20 52.88
CA THR A 28 -7.98 5.65 51.55
C THR A 28 -7.06 6.63 50.80
N ILE A 29 -5.78 6.31 50.80
CA ILE A 29 -4.88 6.83 49.78
C ILE A 29 -5.44 6.26 48.47
N ALA A 30 -6.25 7.08 47.78
CA ALA A 30 -6.47 6.85 46.35
C ALA A 30 -5.09 6.87 45.75
N GLN A 31 -4.56 5.71 45.38
CA GLN A 31 -3.53 5.62 44.39
C GLN A 31 -4.16 6.22 43.12
N ASN A 32 -3.94 7.51 42.89
CA ASN A 32 -3.94 8.06 41.56
C ASN A 32 -2.86 7.30 40.82
N SER A 33 -3.24 6.27 40.09
CA SER A 33 -2.49 5.86 38.93
C SER A 33 -2.64 7.03 37.95
N ASP A 34 -1.78 8.03 38.06
CA ASP A 34 -1.49 8.91 36.94
C ASP A 34 -0.92 8.01 35.85
N SER A 35 -1.81 7.40 35.06
CA SER A 35 -1.45 6.95 33.74
C SER A 35 -1.16 8.24 32.98
N THR A 36 0.14 8.57 32.89
CA THR A 36 0.58 9.67 32.05
C THR A 36 0.02 9.40 30.65
N SER A 37 -0.91 10.26 30.20
CA SER A 37 -1.46 10.18 28.83
C SER A 37 -0.31 10.18 27.86
N PHE A 38 -0.39 9.39 26.80
CA PHE A 38 0.63 9.35 25.75
C PHE A 38 0.78 10.73 25.08
N LEU A 39 -0.36 11.39 24.85
CA LEU A 39 -0.40 12.73 24.29
C LEU A 39 -0.62 13.79 25.36
N SER A 40 0.19 14.84 25.35
CA SER A 40 -0.06 16.06 26.12
C SER A 40 -1.31 16.81 25.61
N SER A 41 -1.85 17.71 26.41
CA SER A 41 -2.95 18.58 25.95
C SER A 41 -2.52 19.48 24.80
N THR A 42 -1.27 19.93 24.77
CA THR A 42 -0.71 20.76 23.68
C THR A 42 -0.60 19.95 22.41
N THR A 43 -0.07 18.71 22.47
CA THR A 43 0.02 17.81 21.33
C THR A 43 -1.36 17.53 20.73
N LYS A 44 -2.38 17.28 21.57
CA LYS A 44 -3.77 17.10 21.13
C LYS A 44 -4.34 18.32 20.41
N GLN A 45 -4.06 19.53 20.92
CA GLN A 45 -4.50 20.78 20.27
C GLN A 45 -3.82 20.99 18.93
N THR A 46 -2.52 20.71 18.85
CA THR A 46 -1.76 20.84 17.60
C THR A 46 -2.27 19.82 16.56
N ASN A 47 -2.52 18.56 16.95
CA ASN A 47 -3.13 17.59 16.06
C ASN A 47 -4.48 18.07 15.51
N THR A 48 -5.34 18.64 16.35
CA THR A 48 -6.62 19.20 15.91
C THR A 48 -6.41 20.31 14.87
N LEU A 49 -5.40 21.18 15.07
CA LEU A 49 -5.04 22.21 14.10
C LEU A 49 -4.56 21.59 12.76
N LEU A 50 -3.67 20.61 12.82
CA LEU A 50 -3.14 19.93 11.63
C LEU A 50 -4.25 19.24 10.83
N ILE A 51 -5.19 18.54 11.52
CA ILE A 51 -6.37 17.94 10.90
C ILE A 51 -7.19 19.02 10.16
N GLN A 52 -7.50 20.15 10.81
CA GLN A 52 -8.26 21.24 10.19
C GLN A 52 -7.54 21.87 9.00
N GLN A 53 -6.22 22.04 9.07
CA GLN A 53 -5.41 22.55 7.98
C GLN A 53 -5.40 21.58 6.80
N ALA A 54 -5.24 20.28 7.03
CA ALA A 54 -5.26 19.25 6.02
C ALA A 54 -6.59 19.24 5.25
N LEU A 55 -7.72 19.25 5.98
CA LEU A 55 -9.06 19.22 5.39
C LEU A 55 -9.36 20.42 4.47
N THR A 56 -8.61 21.51 4.60
CA THR A 56 -8.82 22.73 3.80
C THR A 56 -7.66 23.03 2.82
N SER A 57 -6.61 22.24 2.84
CA SER A 57 -5.46 22.41 1.96
C SER A 57 -5.83 22.09 0.51
N THR A 58 -5.28 22.86 -0.42
CA THR A 58 -5.38 22.56 -1.86
C THR A 58 -4.02 22.21 -2.45
N LEU A 59 -2.93 22.47 -1.73
CA LEU A 59 -1.58 22.35 -2.28
C LEU A 59 -1.19 20.91 -2.58
N GLY A 60 -1.45 19.99 -1.64
CA GLY A 60 -1.13 18.58 -1.82
C GLY A 60 -1.85 17.98 -3.03
N PHE A 61 -3.17 18.19 -3.14
CA PHE A 61 -3.95 17.68 -4.27
C PHE A 61 -3.54 18.31 -5.62
N ASN A 62 -3.17 19.59 -5.62
CA ASN A 62 -2.61 20.23 -6.81
C ASN A 62 -1.23 19.68 -7.19
N ARG A 63 -0.40 19.30 -6.23
CA ARG A 63 0.88 18.61 -6.46
C ARG A 63 0.69 17.21 -7.02
N LEU A 64 -0.31 16.48 -6.53
CA LEU A 64 -0.70 15.17 -7.08
C LEU A 64 -1.15 15.32 -8.55
N ALA A 65 -1.99 16.32 -8.85
CA ALA A 65 -2.36 16.63 -10.22
C ALA A 65 -1.12 16.95 -11.09
N HIS A 66 -0.19 17.74 -10.57
CA HIS A 66 1.04 18.07 -11.29
C HIS A 66 1.91 16.83 -11.55
N LEU A 67 2.12 15.99 -10.55
CA LEU A 67 2.87 14.74 -10.68
C LEU A 67 2.24 13.86 -11.77
N SER A 68 0.92 13.68 -11.72
CA SER A 68 0.17 12.82 -12.64
C SER A 68 0.15 13.36 -14.06
N ASP A 69 -0.05 14.67 -14.23
CA ASP A 69 -0.25 15.30 -15.55
C ASP A 69 1.05 15.58 -16.30
N TYR A 70 2.14 15.89 -15.60
CA TYR A 70 3.41 16.28 -16.25
C TYR A 70 4.41 15.13 -16.35
N TYR A 71 4.41 14.20 -15.42
CA TYR A 71 5.34 13.06 -15.41
C TYR A 71 4.65 11.74 -15.77
N GLY A 72 3.34 11.64 -15.52
CA GLY A 72 2.56 10.45 -15.87
C GLY A 72 3.11 9.19 -15.18
N HIS A 73 3.20 8.11 -15.95
CA HIS A 73 3.78 6.85 -15.48
C HIS A 73 5.27 6.97 -15.17
N ARG A 74 5.73 6.25 -14.15
CA ARG A 74 7.08 6.42 -13.57
C ARG A 74 7.75 5.10 -13.26
N LEU A 75 7.77 4.16 -14.23
CA LEU A 75 8.38 2.86 -14.00
C LEU A 75 9.88 2.98 -13.72
N SER A 76 10.39 2.13 -12.85
CA SER A 76 11.82 2.04 -12.52
C SER A 76 12.70 2.01 -13.76
N GLY A 77 13.71 2.89 -13.79
CA GLY A 77 14.64 3.04 -14.91
C GLY A 77 14.17 3.98 -16.03
N SER A 78 13.00 4.60 -15.90
CA SER A 78 12.49 5.60 -16.87
C SER A 78 13.02 7.01 -16.60
N GLU A 79 13.05 7.84 -17.64
CA GLU A 79 13.38 9.27 -17.50
C GLU A 79 12.29 10.03 -16.75
N GLU A 80 11.04 9.63 -16.89
CA GLU A 80 9.88 10.24 -16.25
C GLU A 80 9.98 10.11 -14.73
N LEU A 81 10.43 8.96 -14.21
CA LEU A 81 10.67 8.76 -12.79
C LEU A 81 11.74 9.72 -12.26
N GLU A 82 12.89 9.81 -12.93
CA GLU A 82 13.99 10.67 -12.46
C GLU A 82 13.62 12.17 -12.55
N GLN A 83 12.86 12.58 -13.56
CA GLN A 83 12.34 13.94 -13.66
C GLN A 83 11.34 14.26 -12.55
N ALA A 84 10.48 13.32 -12.19
CA ALA A 84 9.56 13.44 -11.06
C ALA A 84 10.31 13.57 -9.73
N ILE A 85 11.33 12.73 -9.51
CA ILE A 85 12.21 12.79 -8.33
C ILE A 85 12.89 14.16 -8.22
N ASP A 86 13.45 14.68 -9.32
CA ASP A 86 14.12 15.99 -9.34
C ASP A 86 13.14 17.14 -9.02
N TRP A 87 11.92 17.08 -9.55
CA TRP A 87 10.87 18.05 -9.24
C TRP A 87 10.47 17.99 -7.76
N ILE A 88 10.24 16.79 -7.21
CA ILE A 88 9.84 16.62 -5.80
C ILE A 88 10.92 17.18 -4.88
N VAL A 89 12.19 16.85 -5.10
CA VAL A 89 13.31 17.39 -4.31
C VAL A 89 13.32 18.92 -4.34
N GLY A 90 13.17 19.51 -5.54
CA GLY A 90 13.13 20.95 -5.71
C GLY A 90 11.94 21.65 -5.04
N GLU A 91 10.80 20.97 -4.90
CA GLU A 91 9.63 21.50 -4.18
C GLU A 91 9.76 21.30 -2.66
N MET A 92 10.27 20.14 -2.20
CA MET A 92 10.53 19.90 -0.78
C MET A 92 11.56 20.89 -0.20
N ASP A 93 12.59 21.26 -0.96
CA ASP A 93 13.54 22.30 -0.56
C ASP A 93 12.85 23.66 -0.31
N LYS A 94 11.83 23.98 -1.09
CA LYS A 94 11.05 25.23 -0.93
C LYS A 94 10.10 25.20 0.25
N ASP A 95 9.63 24.01 0.65
CA ASP A 95 8.72 23.83 1.79
C ASP A 95 9.39 24.05 3.15
N GLY A 96 10.73 24.07 3.20
CA GLY A 96 11.47 24.40 4.41
C GLY A 96 11.77 23.21 5.30
N PHE A 97 11.88 22.00 4.74
CA PHE A 97 12.49 20.87 5.43
C PHE A 97 13.92 21.21 5.88
N ASP A 98 14.34 20.70 7.02
CA ASP A 98 15.70 20.93 7.52
C ASP A 98 16.77 20.25 6.64
N LYS A 99 16.39 19.17 5.96
CA LYS A 99 17.25 18.41 5.06
C LYS A 99 16.43 17.71 3.99
N VAL A 100 16.89 17.78 2.75
CA VAL A 100 16.34 17.05 1.60
C VAL A 100 17.49 16.42 0.82
N TRP A 101 17.39 15.15 0.46
CA TRP A 101 18.44 14.51 -0.36
C TRP A 101 17.90 13.32 -1.15
N LYS A 102 18.65 12.95 -2.16
CA LYS A 102 18.45 11.72 -2.94
C LYS A 102 19.40 10.63 -2.43
N GLN A 103 18.88 9.42 -2.21
CA GLN A 103 19.66 8.23 -1.90
C GLN A 103 19.73 7.33 -3.13
N GLU A 104 20.93 7.11 -3.68
CA GLU A 104 21.16 6.34 -4.90
C GLU A 104 20.76 4.87 -4.75
N VAL A 105 20.03 4.34 -5.73
CA VAL A 105 19.59 2.93 -5.79
C VAL A 105 19.70 2.43 -7.22
N MET A 106 20.36 1.29 -7.44
CA MET A 106 20.34 0.60 -8.73
C MET A 106 19.07 -0.21 -8.87
N VAL A 107 18.27 0.07 -9.90
CA VAL A 107 16.95 -0.53 -10.12
C VAL A 107 16.86 -1.29 -11.44
N PRO A 108 15.98 -2.29 -11.59
CA PRO A 108 15.74 -2.95 -12.86
C PRO A 108 15.27 -1.96 -13.92
N HIS A 109 15.74 -2.13 -15.15
CA HIS A 109 15.30 -1.34 -16.29
C HIS A 109 14.67 -2.26 -17.34
N TRP A 110 13.36 -2.31 -17.34
CA TRP A 110 12.56 -3.05 -18.31
C TRP A 110 11.71 -2.08 -19.13
N VAL A 111 11.63 -2.31 -20.44
CA VAL A 111 10.87 -1.47 -21.37
C VAL A 111 9.89 -2.35 -22.14
N ARG A 112 8.63 -1.97 -22.16
CA ARG A 112 7.52 -2.67 -22.82
C ARG A 112 7.65 -2.66 -24.34
N GLY A 113 7.91 -1.50 -24.94
CA GLY A 113 7.86 -1.30 -26.39
C GLY A 113 6.46 -1.46 -26.99
N GLN A 114 6.39 -1.75 -28.28
CA GLN A 114 5.11 -2.00 -28.96
C GLN A 114 4.61 -3.41 -28.66
N GLU A 115 3.30 -3.53 -28.47
CA GLU A 115 2.67 -4.82 -28.24
C GLU A 115 1.23 -4.86 -28.73
N TYR A 116 0.79 -6.01 -29.20
CA TYR A 116 -0.59 -6.27 -29.60
C TYR A 116 -0.89 -7.77 -29.60
N ALA A 117 -2.17 -8.10 -29.43
CA ALA A 117 -2.68 -9.45 -29.63
C ALA A 117 -3.98 -9.42 -30.45
N THR A 118 -4.18 -10.44 -31.26
CA THR A 118 -5.37 -10.60 -32.10
C THR A 118 -5.92 -12.02 -31.96
N LEU A 119 -7.19 -12.16 -31.64
CA LEU A 119 -7.94 -13.40 -31.79
C LEU A 119 -8.18 -13.62 -33.29
N ASN A 120 -7.64 -14.70 -33.85
CA ASN A 120 -7.74 -15.02 -35.30
C ASN A 120 -8.90 -15.98 -35.61
N ALA A 121 -9.21 -16.86 -34.67
CA ALA A 121 -10.29 -17.83 -34.76
C ALA A 121 -11.01 -18.01 -33.43
N PRO A 122 -12.35 -18.21 -33.43
CA PRO A 122 -13.27 -18.38 -34.55
C PRO A 122 -13.70 -17.07 -35.24
N ILE A 123 -13.34 -15.92 -34.65
CA ILE A 123 -13.58 -14.59 -35.21
C ILE A 123 -12.29 -13.79 -35.17
N GLN A 124 -12.18 -12.79 -36.04
CA GLN A 124 -11.07 -11.81 -35.94
C GLN A 124 -11.48 -10.68 -35.00
N LYS A 125 -10.66 -10.45 -33.93
CA LYS A 125 -10.85 -9.40 -32.95
C LYS A 125 -9.52 -9.00 -32.33
N ASP A 126 -9.25 -7.71 -32.27
CA ASP A 126 -8.12 -7.19 -31.47
C ASP A 126 -8.43 -7.38 -29.99
N LEU A 127 -7.43 -7.86 -29.26
CA LEU A 127 -7.50 -8.08 -27.80
C LEU A 127 -6.70 -6.98 -27.11
N PRO A 128 -7.35 -6.08 -26.38
CA PRO A 128 -6.61 -5.20 -25.46
C PRO A 128 -5.76 -6.07 -24.53
N MET A 129 -4.46 -5.75 -24.47
CA MET A 129 -3.52 -6.52 -23.66
C MET A 129 -2.46 -5.61 -23.05
N LEU A 130 -1.81 -6.09 -22.01
CA LEU A 130 -0.58 -5.54 -21.45
C LEU A 130 0.41 -6.68 -21.18
N GLY A 131 1.61 -6.59 -21.74
CA GLY A 131 2.72 -7.45 -21.36
C GLY A 131 2.99 -7.30 -19.86
N LEU A 132 3.36 -8.39 -19.21
CA LEU A 132 3.68 -8.33 -17.78
C LEU A 132 5.12 -7.87 -17.55
N GLY A 133 5.34 -7.07 -16.51
CA GLY A 133 6.65 -6.50 -16.21
C GLY A 133 7.71 -7.56 -15.97
N GLY A 134 8.80 -7.47 -16.70
CA GLY A 134 9.86 -8.47 -16.72
C GLY A 134 9.68 -9.55 -17.80
N SER A 135 8.55 -9.57 -18.54
CA SER A 135 8.35 -10.49 -19.67
C SER A 135 9.35 -10.21 -20.78
N ILE A 136 9.77 -11.27 -21.47
CA ILE A 136 10.49 -11.14 -22.75
C ILE A 136 9.50 -10.81 -23.89
N GLY A 137 10.03 -10.20 -24.95
CA GLY A 137 9.30 -10.00 -26.20
C GLY A 137 9.27 -11.24 -27.09
N THR A 138 8.64 -11.11 -28.26
CA THR A 138 8.50 -12.18 -29.27
C THR A 138 9.68 -12.26 -30.26
N GLY A 139 10.77 -11.56 -29.97
CA GLY A 139 11.97 -11.53 -30.85
C GLY A 139 11.74 -10.81 -32.18
N GLY A 140 10.88 -9.78 -32.19
CA GLY A 140 10.58 -8.95 -33.37
C GLY A 140 9.70 -9.64 -34.41
N LYS A 141 9.00 -10.73 -34.05
CA LYS A 141 8.13 -11.50 -34.96
C LYS A 141 6.76 -11.72 -34.31
N VAL A 142 5.73 -11.75 -35.16
CA VAL A 142 4.41 -12.18 -34.72
C VAL A 142 4.46 -13.68 -34.41
N MET A 143 4.06 -14.05 -33.22
CA MET A 143 3.91 -15.43 -32.78
C MET A 143 2.43 -15.80 -32.83
N SER A 144 2.08 -16.97 -33.39
CA SER A 144 0.70 -17.44 -33.44
C SER A 144 0.60 -18.86 -32.89
N GLY A 145 -0.50 -19.16 -32.20
CA GLY A 145 -0.72 -20.49 -31.67
C GLY A 145 -2.16 -20.74 -31.24
N GLN A 146 -2.51 -22.03 -31.19
CA GLN A 146 -3.76 -22.43 -30.58
C GLN A 146 -3.73 -22.18 -29.08
N VAL A 147 -4.89 -21.80 -28.53
CA VAL A 147 -5.02 -21.53 -27.08
C VAL A 147 -5.52 -22.76 -26.36
N ILE A 148 -4.88 -23.07 -25.23
CA ILE A 148 -5.41 -23.96 -24.20
C ILE A 148 -5.75 -23.14 -22.96
N MET A 149 -7.01 -23.18 -22.53
CA MET A 149 -7.46 -22.48 -21.34
C MET A 149 -7.37 -23.38 -20.11
N VAL A 150 -6.90 -22.79 -19.02
CA VAL A 150 -6.79 -23.45 -17.71
C VAL A 150 -7.31 -22.54 -16.60
N HIS A 151 -7.84 -23.14 -15.53
CA HIS A 151 -8.45 -22.41 -14.41
C HIS A 151 -7.63 -22.51 -13.11
N SER A 152 -6.55 -23.28 -13.13
CA SER A 152 -5.58 -23.38 -12.04
C SER A 152 -4.27 -24.03 -12.53
N PHE A 153 -3.25 -24.06 -11.70
CA PHE A 153 -2.02 -24.82 -11.98
C PHE A 153 -2.30 -26.34 -12.01
N GLU A 154 -3.20 -26.85 -11.19
CA GLU A 154 -3.63 -28.26 -11.23
C GLU A 154 -4.33 -28.60 -12.54
N ASP A 155 -5.16 -27.70 -13.06
CA ASP A 155 -5.82 -27.87 -14.36
C ASP A 155 -4.78 -27.87 -15.50
N LEU A 156 -3.76 -27.01 -15.42
CA LEU A 156 -2.61 -27.02 -16.35
C LEU A 156 -1.90 -28.39 -16.33
N ILE A 157 -1.60 -28.92 -15.13
CA ILE A 157 -0.96 -30.23 -14.98
C ILE A 157 -1.83 -31.35 -15.58
N ALA A 158 -3.14 -31.28 -15.36
CA ALA A 158 -4.08 -32.27 -15.92
C ALA A 158 -4.11 -32.25 -17.46
N LYS A 159 -3.86 -31.09 -18.08
CA LYS A 159 -3.86 -30.86 -19.52
C LYS A 159 -2.46 -30.86 -20.16
N LYS A 160 -1.40 -31.16 -19.41
CA LYS A 160 0.03 -30.99 -19.81
C LYS A 160 0.37 -31.59 -21.17
N ASP A 161 -0.17 -32.78 -21.52
CA ASP A 161 0.12 -33.45 -22.77
C ASP A 161 -0.46 -32.72 -24.01
N SER A 162 -1.36 -31.75 -23.77
CA SER A 162 -1.97 -30.93 -24.82
C SER A 162 -1.33 -29.54 -24.95
N VAL A 163 -0.39 -29.18 -24.07
CA VAL A 163 0.25 -27.84 -23.99
C VAL A 163 1.34 -27.62 -25.04
N PRO A 164 2.18 -28.63 -25.40
CA PRO A 164 3.35 -28.35 -26.25
C PRO A 164 2.99 -27.60 -27.54
N GLY A 165 3.71 -26.48 -27.79
CA GLY A 165 3.53 -25.62 -28.97
C GLY A 165 2.29 -24.73 -28.94
N LYS A 166 1.55 -24.66 -27.83
CA LYS A 166 0.34 -23.84 -27.69
C LYS A 166 0.58 -22.62 -26.80
N ILE A 167 -0.40 -21.73 -26.80
CA ILE A 167 -0.51 -20.58 -25.88
C ILE A 167 -1.40 -21.02 -24.72
N VAL A 168 -0.94 -20.83 -23.49
CA VAL A 168 -1.74 -21.09 -22.28
C VAL A 168 -2.47 -19.82 -21.85
N LEU A 169 -3.78 -19.88 -21.65
CA LEU A 169 -4.57 -18.80 -21.05
C LEU A 169 -5.06 -19.23 -19.67
N PHE A 170 -4.55 -18.56 -18.63
CA PHE A 170 -5.05 -18.70 -17.27
C PHE A 170 -6.31 -17.83 -17.10
N ASN A 171 -7.48 -18.44 -17.11
CA ASN A 171 -8.76 -17.75 -16.85
C ASN A 171 -9.19 -18.05 -15.42
N VAL A 172 -8.60 -17.34 -14.46
CA VAL A 172 -8.82 -17.50 -13.02
C VAL A 172 -9.60 -16.30 -12.49
N PRO A 173 -10.80 -16.52 -11.92
CA PRO A 173 -11.57 -15.42 -11.32
C PRO A 173 -10.80 -14.75 -10.15
N PHE A 174 -10.91 -13.44 -10.06
CA PHE A 174 -10.38 -12.71 -8.92
C PHE A 174 -11.12 -13.12 -7.62
N THR A 175 -10.38 -13.46 -6.59
CA THR A 175 -10.91 -13.75 -5.24
C THR A 175 -10.32 -12.81 -4.22
N THR A 176 -9.02 -12.92 -3.99
CA THR A 176 -8.19 -11.94 -3.30
C THR A 176 -6.93 -11.72 -4.12
N TYR A 177 -6.31 -10.56 -3.96
CA TYR A 177 -5.07 -10.26 -4.68
C TYR A 177 -4.02 -11.35 -4.45
N GLY A 178 -3.73 -11.69 -3.18
CA GLY A 178 -2.72 -12.70 -2.84
C GLY A 178 -2.98 -14.09 -3.40
N GLN A 179 -4.25 -14.47 -3.62
CA GLN A 179 -4.58 -15.77 -4.24
C GLN A 179 -4.52 -15.73 -5.76
N THR A 180 -4.90 -14.61 -6.38
CA THR A 180 -5.01 -14.52 -7.84
C THR A 180 -3.68 -14.12 -8.48
N VAL A 181 -2.89 -13.27 -7.84
CA VAL A 181 -1.61 -12.73 -8.36
C VAL A 181 -0.57 -13.80 -8.72
N GLN A 182 -0.62 -14.97 -8.09
CA GLN A 182 0.32 -16.06 -8.38
C GLN A 182 0.31 -16.53 -9.85
N TYR A 183 -0.84 -16.40 -10.53
CA TYR A 183 -0.96 -16.75 -11.95
C TYR A 183 -0.30 -15.70 -12.85
N ARG A 184 -0.24 -14.45 -12.42
CA ARG A 184 0.56 -13.40 -13.05
C ARG A 184 2.04 -13.66 -12.83
N VAL A 185 2.44 -13.89 -11.59
CA VAL A 185 3.85 -14.02 -11.20
C VAL A 185 4.50 -15.29 -11.76
N ASN A 186 3.81 -16.43 -11.70
CA ASN A 186 4.37 -17.76 -12.02
C ASN A 186 3.81 -18.39 -13.31
N GLY A 187 2.80 -17.77 -13.94
CA GLY A 187 2.09 -18.39 -15.07
C GLY A 187 2.98 -18.75 -16.25
N ALA A 188 3.96 -17.89 -16.60
CA ALA A 188 4.93 -18.18 -17.66
C ALA A 188 5.82 -19.37 -17.31
N ILE A 189 6.31 -19.45 -16.06
CA ILE A 189 7.15 -20.54 -15.56
C ILE A 189 6.40 -21.86 -15.70
N GLU A 190 5.19 -21.91 -15.14
CA GLU A 190 4.40 -23.14 -15.09
C GLU A 190 3.98 -23.60 -16.50
N ALA A 191 3.57 -22.67 -17.38
CA ALA A 191 3.23 -22.99 -18.75
C ALA A 191 4.43 -23.49 -19.56
N ALA A 192 5.60 -22.85 -19.38
CA ALA A 192 6.84 -23.22 -20.09
C ALA A 192 7.37 -24.60 -19.71
N LYS A 193 7.16 -25.06 -18.47
CA LYS A 193 7.52 -26.42 -18.00
C LYS A 193 6.88 -27.51 -18.88
N TYR A 194 5.74 -27.22 -19.50
CA TYR A 194 5.03 -28.17 -20.38
C TYR A 194 5.09 -27.80 -21.86
N GLY A 195 6.02 -26.90 -22.25
CA GLY A 195 6.29 -26.58 -23.65
C GLY A 195 5.34 -25.60 -24.31
N ALA A 196 4.67 -24.75 -23.52
CA ALA A 196 3.94 -23.61 -24.05
C ALA A 196 4.89 -22.63 -24.76
N ILE A 197 4.43 -21.95 -25.82
CA ILE A 197 5.20 -20.95 -26.56
C ILE A 197 4.97 -19.52 -26.04
N ALA A 198 3.84 -19.26 -25.42
CA ALA A 198 3.46 -18.03 -24.73
C ALA A 198 2.39 -18.32 -23.69
N SER A 199 2.12 -17.36 -22.81
CA SER A 199 1.00 -17.47 -21.88
C SER A 199 0.28 -16.12 -21.72
N PHE A 200 -1.02 -16.22 -21.42
CA PHE A 200 -1.86 -15.09 -21.03
C PHE A 200 -2.50 -15.35 -19.69
N ILE A 201 -2.86 -14.26 -19.00
CA ILE A 201 -3.79 -14.29 -17.87
C ILE A 201 -5.02 -13.42 -18.15
N ALA A 202 -6.17 -13.79 -17.61
CA ALA A 202 -7.23 -12.82 -17.34
C ALA A 202 -6.71 -11.85 -16.29
N SER A 203 -6.90 -10.56 -16.50
CA SER A 203 -6.37 -9.51 -15.62
C SER A 203 -6.65 -9.74 -14.14
N VAL A 204 -5.67 -9.49 -13.27
CA VAL A 204 -5.80 -9.62 -11.82
C VAL A 204 -6.52 -8.38 -11.29
N ALA A 205 -7.83 -8.36 -11.48
CA ALA A 205 -8.69 -7.24 -11.11
C ALA A 205 -10.05 -7.73 -10.63
N SER A 206 -10.66 -7.02 -9.69
CA SER A 206 -11.98 -7.34 -9.16
C SER A 206 -13.11 -6.94 -10.11
N TYR A 207 -12.83 -5.97 -10.97
CA TYR A 207 -13.75 -5.45 -11.99
C TYR A 207 -12.95 -4.98 -13.20
N SER A 208 -13.55 -5.05 -14.39
CA SER A 208 -12.88 -4.62 -15.62
C SER A 208 -13.87 -3.95 -16.58
N MET A 209 -13.40 -2.93 -17.29
CA MET A 209 -14.10 -2.23 -18.35
C MET A 209 -13.22 -2.21 -19.60
N GLN A 210 -12.87 -3.38 -20.13
CA GLN A 210 -11.90 -3.57 -21.22
C GLN A 210 -10.50 -3.05 -20.89
N THR A 211 -10.16 -2.98 -19.60
CA THR A 211 -8.83 -2.60 -19.11
C THR A 211 -8.01 -3.84 -18.78
N PRO A 212 -6.92 -4.12 -19.50
CA PRO A 212 -5.93 -5.10 -19.04
C PRO A 212 -5.10 -4.51 -17.89
N HIS A 213 -4.69 -5.37 -16.95
CA HIS A 213 -3.89 -5.00 -15.78
C HIS A 213 -2.52 -5.70 -15.86
N THR A 214 -1.45 -4.93 -15.78
CA THR A 214 -0.08 -5.43 -15.79
C THR A 214 0.38 -5.84 -14.38
N GLY A 215 1.66 -5.84 -14.14
CA GLY A 215 2.34 -6.12 -12.87
C GLY A 215 3.53 -7.07 -13.07
N VAL A 216 4.36 -7.20 -12.06
CA VAL A 216 5.60 -7.99 -12.15
C VAL A 216 5.33 -9.49 -12.35
N MET A 217 6.20 -10.11 -13.15
CA MET A 217 6.33 -11.56 -13.28
C MET A 217 7.81 -11.95 -13.19
N TYR A 218 8.08 -13.22 -12.95
CA TYR A 218 9.45 -13.73 -12.87
C TYR A 218 9.66 -14.90 -13.80
N TYR A 219 10.95 -15.21 -14.03
CA TYR A 219 11.42 -16.42 -14.70
C TYR A 219 12.23 -17.27 -13.72
N GLU A 220 12.29 -18.58 -13.97
CA GLU A 220 13.07 -19.54 -13.18
C GLU A 220 14.23 -20.06 -14.03
N ASP A 221 15.43 -20.13 -13.45
CA ASP A 221 16.60 -20.65 -14.12
C ASP A 221 16.40 -22.11 -14.57
N GLY A 222 16.80 -22.41 -15.80
CA GLY A 222 16.61 -23.74 -16.38
C GLY A 222 15.25 -24.00 -17.01
N ILE A 223 14.28 -23.09 -16.85
CA ILE A 223 12.98 -23.13 -17.54
C ILE A 223 13.03 -22.18 -18.75
N PRO A 224 12.56 -22.59 -19.94
CA PRO A 224 12.50 -21.69 -21.08
C PRO A 224 11.69 -20.43 -20.78
N LYS A 225 12.23 -19.26 -21.12
CA LYS A 225 11.49 -18.00 -21.02
C LYS A 225 10.50 -17.92 -22.19
N ILE A 226 9.25 -17.59 -21.89
CA ILE A 226 8.19 -17.37 -22.88
C ILE A 226 7.52 -16.01 -22.63
N PRO A 227 6.98 -15.31 -23.66
CA PRO A 227 6.20 -14.11 -23.48
C PRO A 227 5.00 -14.35 -22.59
N HIS A 228 4.71 -13.38 -21.70
CA HIS A 228 3.58 -13.43 -20.79
C HIS A 228 2.85 -12.08 -20.74
N ALA A 229 1.52 -12.09 -20.88
CA ALA A 229 0.72 -10.87 -20.94
C ALA A 229 -0.64 -11.06 -20.26
N ALA A 230 -1.24 -9.97 -19.85
CA ALA A 230 -2.63 -9.93 -19.40
C ALA A 230 -3.55 -9.50 -20.54
N ILE A 231 -4.71 -10.12 -20.63
CA ILE A 231 -5.86 -9.65 -21.45
C ILE A 231 -7.01 -9.24 -20.52
N THR A 232 -8.02 -8.59 -21.09
CA THR A 232 -9.20 -8.19 -20.32
C THR A 232 -9.97 -9.41 -19.79
N ILE A 233 -10.64 -9.25 -18.67
CA ILE A 233 -11.53 -10.28 -18.11
C ILE A 233 -12.62 -10.62 -19.11
N GLU A 234 -13.17 -9.61 -19.78
CA GLU A 234 -14.24 -9.78 -20.78
C GLU A 234 -13.80 -10.64 -21.97
N ASP A 235 -12.55 -10.46 -22.43
CA ASP A 235 -12.04 -11.25 -23.55
C ASP A 235 -11.68 -12.66 -23.14
N ALA A 236 -11.14 -12.87 -21.94
CA ALA A 236 -10.93 -14.20 -21.40
C ALA A 236 -12.27 -14.98 -21.29
N LEU A 237 -13.34 -14.33 -20.81
CA LEU A 237 -14.68 -14.90 -20.75
C LEU A 237 -15.30 -15.11 -22.14
N LEU A 238 -15.02 -14.25 -23.14
CA LEU A 238 -15.44 -14.47 -24.53
C LEU A 238 -14.79 -15.73 -25.10
N ILE A 239 -13.48 -15.88 -24.92
CA ILE A 239 -12.72 -17.05 -25.36
C ILE A 239 -13.26 -18.31 -24.68
N GLU A 240 -13.56 -18.27 -23.39
CA GLU A 240 -14.16 -19.39 -22.67
C GLU A 240 -15.50 -19.83 -23.28
N ARG A 241 -16.35 -18.85 -23.65
CA ARG A 241 -17.64 -19.16 -24.29
C ARG A 241 -17.48 -19.83 -25.66
N PHE A 242 -16.44 -19.45 -26.43
CA PHE A 242 -16.14 -20.13 -27.69
C PHE A 242 -15.64 -21.55 -27.46
N ILE A 243 -14.75 -21.78 -26.51
CA ILE A 243 -14.28 -23.12 -26.14
C ILE A 243 -15.45 -24.03 -25.70
N LYS A 244 -16.36 -23.51 -24.88
CA LYS A 244 -17.58 -24.24 -24.46
C LYS A 244 -18.53 -24.62 -25.61
N ARG A 245 -18.45 -23.91 -26.75
CA ARG A 245 -19.18 -24.24 -27.99
C ARG A 245 -18.43 -25.20 -28.89
N GLY A 246 -17.21 -25.65 -28.49
CA GLY A 246 -16.39 -26.55 -29.28
C GLY A 246 -15.50 -25.86 -30.32
N GLU A 247 -15.40 -24.55 -30.29
CA GLU A 247 -14.55 -23.80 -31.21
C GLU A 247 -13.05 -23.92 -30.86
N THR A 248 -12.22 -23.94 -31.91
CA THR A 248 -10.80 -23.84 -31.75
C THR A 248 -10.37 -22.38 -31.68
N ILE A 249 -9.59 -22.04 -30.70
CA ILE A 249 -9.10 -20.67 -30.47
C ILE A 249 -7.68 -20.55 -31.01
N GLU A 250 -7.43 -19.51 -31.81
CA GLU A 250 -6.10 -19.14 -32.28
C GLU A 250 -5.83 -17.66 -32.01
N ILE A 251 -4.67 -17.35 -31.41
CA ILE A 251 -4.24 -15.98 -31.10
C ILE A 251 -2.88 -15.71 -31.73
N SER A 252 -2.73 -14.51 -32.28
CA SER A 252 -1.44 -13.90 -32.64
C SER A 252 -1.01 -12.91 -31.57
N LEU A 253 0.29 -12.90 -31.23
CA LEU A 253 0.93 -12.06 -30.23
C LEU A 253 2.20 -11.42 -30.80
N TYR A 254 2.38 -10.12 -30.57
CA TYR A 254 3.61 -9.38 -30.79
C TYR A 254 3.95 -8.57 -29.53
N MET A 255 5.20 -8.65 -29.10
CA MET A 255 5.72 -7.89 -27.95
C MET A 255 7.19 -7.53 -28.23
N GLU A 256 7.54 -6.27 -28.00
CA GLU A 256 8.93 -5.78 -28.05
C GLU A 256 9.65 -5.82 -26.71
N ALA A 257 8.94 -6.13 -25.65
CA ALA A 257 9.41 -6.12 -24.28
C ALA A 257 10.86 -6.59 -24.10
N GLN A 258 11.67 -5.78 -23.45
CA GLN A 258 13.11 -6.02 -23.28
C GLN A 258 13.59 -5.61 -21.89
N GLN A 259 14.45 -6.44 -21.30
CA GLN A 259 15.21 -6.13 -20.09
C GLN A 259 16.55 -5.51 -20.51
N PHE A 260 16.92 -4.39 -19.93
CA PHE A 260 18.21 -3.72 -20.05
C PHE A 260 19.05 -3.92 -18.78
N ASP A 261 20.28 -3.39 -18.79
CA ASP A 261 21.10 -3.31 -17.59
C ASP A 261 20.41 -2.41 -16.55
N ASP A 262 20.66 -2.68 -15.26
CA ASP A 262 20.12 -1.88 -14.18
C ASP A 262 20.44 -0.39 -14.35
N ALA A 263 19.48 0.47 -14.07
CA ALA A 263 19.60 1.93 -14.13
C ALA A 263 19.75 2.53 -12.72
N LEU A 264 20.36 3.71 -12.65
CA LEU A 264 20.40 4.49 -11.41
C LEU A 264 19.07 5.19 -11.19
N SER A 265 18.52 5.05 -10.00
CA SER A 265 17.36 5.79 -9.48
C SER A 265 17.62 6.23 -8.05
N HIS A 266 16.62 6.83 -7.38
CA HIS A 266 16.82 7.42 -6.06
C HIS A 266 15.59 7.28 -5.18
N ASN A 267 15.78 6.95 -3.90
CA ASN A 267 14.82 7.32 -2.88
C ASN A 267 14.90 8.83 -2.62
N VAL A 268 13.77 9.49 -2.43
CA VAL A 268 13.74 10.89 -1.95
C VAL A 268 13.53 10.88 -0.45
N ILE A 269 14.39 11.58 0.29
CA ILE A 269 14.31 11.61 1.75
C ILE A 269 14.32 13.08 2.21
N ALA A 270 13.38 13.42 3.12
CA ALA A 270 13.30 14.75 3.71
C ALA A 270 13.06 14.67 5.22
N GLU A 271 13.62 15.61 5.99
CA GLU A 271 13.54 15.61 7.45
C GLU A 271 13.06 16.93 8.04
N ILE A 272 12.27 16.78 9.11
CA ILE A 272 11.98 17.83 10.09
C ILE A 272 12.67 17.39 11.38
N ASN A 273 13.79 18.02 11.75
CA ASN A 273 14.56 17.64 12.91
C ASN A 273 13.79 17.79 14.23
N GLY A 274 13.87 16.79 15.07
CA GLY A 274 13.29 16.86 16.42
C GLY A 274 13.97 17.89 17.32
N SER A 275 13.18 18.53 18.19
CA SER A 275 13.66 19.55 19.11
C SER A 275 14.32 18.97 20.37
N GLU A 276 13.94 17.78 20.81
CA GLU A 276 14.41 17.14 22.05
C GLU A 276 15.13 15.81 21.79
N TYR A 277 14.62 15.00 20.84
CA TYR A 277 15.15 13.68 20.50
C TYR A 277 15.41 13.57 18.99
N PRO A 278 16.34 14.35 18.43
CA PRO A 278 16.57 14.42 16.98
C PRO A 278 17.01 13.09 16.35
N ASP A 279 17.56 12.17 17.13
CA ASP A 279 17.98 10.85 16.66
C ASP A 279 16.82 9.85 16.60
N GLU A 280 15.66 10.13 17.21
CA GLU A 280 14.47 9.28 17.17
C GLU A 280 13.63 9.64 15.95
N LEU A 281 13.33 8.64 15.10
CA LEU A 281 12.78 8.82 13.77
C LEU A 281 11.35 8.26 13.67
N ILE A 282 10.44 9.07 13.18
CA ILE A 282 9.12 8.64 12.68
C ILE A 282 9.19 8.74 11.16
N VAL A 283 9.17 7.59 10.48
CA VAL A 283 9.23 7.49 9.02
C VAL A 283 7.82 7.41 8.45
N LEU A 284 7.55 8.15 7.38
CA LEU A 284 6.30 8.09 6.62
C LEU A 284 6.60 8.24 5.12
N GLY A 285 5.80 7.56 4.28
CA GLY A 285 6.00 7.63 2.84
C GLY A 285 5.08 6.73 2.04
N GLY A 286 5.48 6.50 0.82
CA GLY A 286 4.92 5.63 -0.18
C GLY A 286 5.95 5.44 -1.30
N HIS A 287 5.60 4.74 -2.39
CA HIS A 287 6.54 4.54 -3.50
C HIS A 287 6.33 5.54 -4.64
N ILE A 288 7.45 6.09 -5.13
CA ILE A 288 7.41 7.13 -6.16
C ILE A 288 7.29 6.55 -7.58
N ASP A 289 7.76 5.33 -7.80
CA ASP A 289 7.57 4.67 -9.08
C ASP A 289 6.13 4.19 -9.29
N SER A 290 5.78 3.86 -10.49
CA SER A 290 4.50 3.28 -10.89
C SER A 290 4.68 2.40 -12.11
N TRP A 291 3.67 1.61 -12.50
CA TRP A 291 3.69 0.93 -13.79
C TRP A 291 3.72 1.93 -14.95
N ASP A 292 4.20 1.47 -16.10
CA ASP A 292 4.38 2.23 -17.35
C ASP A 292 3.06 2.45 -18.13
N VAL A 293 1.93 2.43 -17.43
CA VAL A 293 0.59 2.67 -17.96
C VAL A 293 -0.20 3.54 -16.99
N GLY A 294 -1.17 4.29 -17.51
CA GLY A 294 -1.90 5.24 -16.68
C GLY A 294 -1.05 6.45 -16.28
N GLN A 295 -1.29 6.99 -15.11
CA GLN A 295 -0.57 8.13 -14.53
C GLN A 295 0.10 7.77 -13.17
N GLY A 296 -0.14 6.58 -12.62
CA GLY A 296 0.32 6.21 -11.28
C GLY A 296 -0.17 7.21 -10.23
N ALA A 297 -1.43 7.63 -10.37
CA ALA A 297 -2.01 8.64 -9.49
C ALA A 297 -2.48 8.04 -8.18
N MET A 298 -3.08 6.86 -8.24
CA MET A 298 -3.57 6.11 -7.10
C MET A 298 -2.46 5.22 -6.52
N ASP A 299 -1.64 4.62 -7.39
CA ASP A 299 -0.62 3.62 -7.12
C ASP A 299 0.76 4.11 -7.61
N ASP A 300 1.58 4.81 -6.81
CA ASP A 300 1.29 5.35 -5.48
C ASP A 300 1.64 6.86 -5.37
N GLY A 301 1.38 7.63 -6.44
CA GLY A 301 1.55 9.09 -6.39
C GLY A 301 0.73 9.73 -5.26
N GLY A 302 -0.47 9.20 -5.00
CA GLY A 302 -1.37 9.66 -3.96
C GLY A 302 -0.77 9.52 -2.56
N GLY A 303 -0.26 8.35 -2.21
CA GLY A 303 0.36 8.09 -0.92
C GLY A 303 1.64 8.89 -0.71
N CYS A 304 2.49 8.96 -1.75
CA CYS A 304 3.67 9.82 -1.74
C CYS A 304 3.35 11.27 -1.40
N ILE A 305 2.41 11.86 -2.14
CA ILE A 305 2.05 13.29 -1.95
C ILE A 305 1.31 13.50 -0.63
N ALA A 306 0.48 12.54 -0.19
CA ALA A 306 -0.21 12.65 1.11
C ALA A 306 0.78 12.63 2.28
N ALA A 307 1.78 11.75 2.26
CA ALA A 307 2.84 11.71 3.27
C ALA A 307 3.68 13.00 3.28
N TRP A 308 4.06 13.50 2.09
CA TRP A 308 4.78 14.76 1.96
C TRP A 308 3.95 15.96 2.46
N GLU A 309 2.68 16.06 2.07
CA GLU A 309 1.80 17.16 2.50
C GLU A 309 1.57 17.13 4.00
N ALA A 310 1.41 15.94 4.62
CA ALA A 310 1.30 15.79 6.06
C ALA A 310 2.53 16.37 6.79
N ALA A 311 3.73 16.08 6.31
CA ALA A 311 4.98 16.64 6.87
C ALA A 311 5.09 18.15 6.62
N ARG A 312 4.71 18.64 5.43
CA ARG A 312 4.69 20.07 5.11
C ARG A 312 3.78 20.86 6.05
N LEU A 313 2.60 20.32 6.37
CA LEU A 313 1.67 20.95 7.32
C LEU A 313 2.27 21.04 8.73
N ILE A 314 3.06 20.05 9.15
CA ILE A 314 3.82 20.12 10.41
C ILE A 314 4.78 21.32 10.38
N ILE A 315 5.53 21.54 9.29
CA ILE A 315 6.40 22.71 9.12
C ILE A 315 5.58 24.00 9.18
N GLU A 316 4.48 24.07 8.42
CA GLU A 316 3.64 25.27 8.33
C GLU A 316 3.00 25.66 9.67
N SER A 317 2.70 24.67 10.54
CA SER A 317 2.21 24.93 11.91
C SER A 317 3.15 25.80 12.75
N GLY A 318 4.43 25.84 12.39
CA GLY A 318 5.49 26.50 13.16
C GLY A 318 5.87 25.78 14.45
N ILE A 319 5.28 24.61 14.72
CA ILE A 319 5.52 23.80 15.93
C ILE A 319 6.51 22.68 15.58
N ARG A 320 7.67 22.71 16.20
CA ARG A 320 8.67 21.69 15.99
C ARG A 320 8.41 20.49 16.90
N PRO A 321 8.21 19.27 16.35
CA PRO A 321 7.99 18.09 17.17
C PRO A 321 9.22 17.73 18.01
N LYS A 322 9.07 16.90 19.04
CA LYS A 322 10.18 16.45 19.88
C LYS A 322 11.13 15.50 19.16
N ARG A 323 10.61 14.66 18.26
CA ARG A 323 11.34 13.66 17.46
C ARG A 323 11.36 14.05 16.00
N THR A 324 12.33 13.56 15.28
CA THR A 324 12.46 13.80 13.84
C THR A 324 11.35 13.08 13.06
N VAL A 325 10.71 13.83 12.18
CA VAL A 325 9.80 13.29 11.17
C VAL A 325 10.56 13.18 9.86
N ARG A 326 10.64 11.99 9.30
CA ARG A 326 11.32 11.68 8.03
C ARG A 326 10.34 11.20 6.99
N VAL A 327 10.21 11.93 5.91
CA VAL A 327 9.51 11.47 4.70
C VAL A 327 10.49 10.65 3.87
N VAL A 328 10.05 9.48 3.40
CA VAL A 328 10.80 8.65 2.45
C VAL A 328 9.86 8.28 1.32
N LEU A 329 10.21 8.68 0.10
CA LEU A 329 9.52 8.23 -1.11
C LEU A 329 10.43 7.21 -1.76
N TRP A 330 10.03 5.94 -1.68
CA TRP A 330 10.86 4.83 -2.15
C TRP A 330 10.78 4.66 -3.66
N THR A 331 11.87 4.27 -4.28
CA THR A 331 11.91 3.88 -5.68
C THR A 331 11.86 2.36 -5.82
N ASN A 332 11.28 1.88 -6.91
CA ASN A 332 11.28 0.47 -7.30
C ASN A 332 10.48 -0.45 -6.35
N GLU A 333 9.30 -0.04 -5.92
CA GLU A 333 8.35 -0.95 -5.28
C GLU A 333 7.83 -1.98 -6.29
N GLU A 334 7.29 -1.49 -7.42
CA GLU A 334 6.47 -2.20 -8.40
C GLU A 334 7.13 -3.47 -8.97
N ASN A 335 8.45 -3.46 -9.09
CA ASN A 335 9.17 -4.59 -9.69
C ASN A 335 10.47 -4.97 -8.97
N GLY A 336 10.58 -4.70 -7.63
CA GLY A 336 11.78 -5.14 -6.95
C GLY A 336 11.99 -4.82 -5.47
N LEU A 337 11.35 -3.82 -4.90
CA LEU A 337 11.58 -3.33 -3.53
C LEU A 337 13.03 -2.92 -3.23
N ARG A 338 13.82 -2.54 -4.26
CA ARG A 338 15.25 -2.24 -4.05
C ARG A 338 15.44 -0.97 -3.24
N GLY A 339 14.59 0.05 -3.43
CA GLY A 339 14.62 1.29 -2.66
C GLY A 339 14.40 1.05 -1.17
N ALA A 340 13.36 0.31 -0.83
CA ALA A 340 13.01 -0.07 0.53
C ALA A 340 14.10 -0.90 1.22
N ASN A 341 14.60 -1.92 0.52
CA ASN A 341 15.68 -2.77 1.03
C ASN A 341 16.97 -1.95 1.25
N HIS A 342 17.33 -1.09 0.28
CA HIS A 342 18.51 -0.25 0.38
C HIS A 342 18.42 0.73 1.56
N TYR A 343 17.27 1.38 1.74
CA TYR A 343 17.02 2.27 2.88
C TYR A 343 17.19 1.53 4.22
N ALA A 344 16.57 0.36 4.37
CA ALA A 344 16.64 -0.42 5.61
C ALA A 344 18.07 -0.94 5.90
N GLU A 345 18.84 -1.29 4.87
CA GLU A 345 20.24 -1.68 5.01
C GLU A 345 21.14 -0.49 5.36
N TRP A 346 20.95 0.64 4.72
CA TRP A 346 21.66 1.88 5.04
C TRP A 346 21.38 2.34 6.47
N ALA A 347 20.13 2.33 6.90
CA ALA A 347 19.73 2.67 8.26
C ALA A 347 20.38 1.74 9.31
N GLU A 348 20.57 0.46 9.00
CA GLU A 348 21.22 -0.49 9.89
C GLU A 348 22.75 -0.34 9.92
N LYS A 349 23.38 -0.28 8.73
CA LYS A 349 24.83 -0.46 8.60
C LYS A 349 25.60 0.85 8.61
N GLU A 350 25.06 1.90 8.02
CA GLU A 350 25.75 3.17 7.81
C GLU A 350 25.27 4.24 8.79
N GLU A 351 23.97 4.46 8.88
CA GLU A 351 23.39 5.41 9.82
C GLU A 351 23.33 4.84 11.25
N ASN A 352 23.32 3.51 11.42
CA ASN A 352 23.18 2.80 12.70
C ASN A 352 21.95 3.26 13.50
N SER A 353 20.84 3.51 12.80
CA SER A 353 19.65 4.17 13.33
C SER A 353 18.43 3.25 13.52
N ILE A 354 18.50 1.96 13.16
CA ILE A 354 17.34 1.03 13.25
C ILE A 354 16.69 1.06 14.64
N GLN A 355 17.48 1.14 15.71
CA GLN A 355 16.94 1.20 17.08
C GLN A 355 16.25 2.54 17.38
N ASN A 356 16.50 3.53 16.58
CA ASN A 356 15.94 4.87 16.68
C ASN A 356 14.72 5.09 15.78
N HIS A 357 14.45 4.19 14.85
CA HIS A 357 13.19 4.18 14.11
C HIS A 357 12.05 3.77 15.05
N ILE A 358 11.26 4.74 15.46
CA ILE A 358 10.19 4.58 16.45
C ILE A 358 8.95 3.99 15.82
N LEU A 359 8.64 4.43 14.60
CA LEU A 359 7.50 4.03 13.81
C LEU A 359 7.83 4.20 12.32
N ALA A 360 7.36 3.27 11.49
CA ALA A 360 7.32 3.40 10.04
C ALA A 360 5.87 3.36 9.58
N MET A 361 5.48 4.30 8.71
CA MET A 361 4.13 4.46 8.21
C MET A 361 4.16 4.49 6.68
N GLU A 362 3.23 3.79 6.04
CA GLU A 362 3.10 3.73 4.58
C GLU A 362 1.66 3.97 4.15
N SER A 363 1.50 4.68 3.03
CA SER A 363 0.24 4.85 2.32
C SER A 363 0.42 4.29 0.92
N ASP A 364 -0.12 3.09 0.68
CA ASP A 364 -0.03 2.32 -0.58
C ASP A 364 -1.30 1.48 -0.75
N ALA A 365 -2.44 2.12 -0.60
CA ALA A 365 -3.76 1.51 -0.81
C ALA A 365 -4.70 2.44 -1.59
N GLY A 366 -4.11 3.44 -2.26
CA GLY A 366 -4.79 4.60 -2.82
C GLY A 366 -5.12 5.64 -1.74
N VAL A 367 -5.63 6.77 -2.18
CA VAL A 367 -6.06 7.89 -1.32
C VAL A 367 -7.57 8.08 -1.46
N PHE A 368 -8.31 6.99 -1.18
CA PHE A 368 -9.77 6.99 -1.05
C PHE A 368 -10.17 7.37 0.38
N ASP A 369 -11.48 7.32 0.68
CA ASP A 369 -12.03 7.61 2.01
C ASP A 369 -11.28 6.81 3.10
N PRO A 370 -10.52 7.47 4.02
CA PRO A 370 -9.69 6.77 4.99
C PRO A 370 -10.52 6.21 6.13
N LEU A 371 -10.23 4.98 6.51
CA LEU A 371 -10.82 4.31 7.68
C LEU A 371 -9.93 4.45 8.93
N GLY A 372 -8.63 4.68 8.74
CA GLY A 372 -7.61 4.73 9.79
C GLY A 372 -6.38 3.91 9.46
N PHE A 373 -5.81 3.22 10.45
CA PHE A 373 -4.56 2.46 10.23
C PHE A 373 -4.64 1.00 10.70
N GLY A 374 -3.92 0.14 9.97
CA GLY A 374 -3.48 -1.16 10.47
C GLY A 374 -2.13 -1.01 11.17
N PHE A 375 -1.95 -1.58 12.36
CA PHE A 375 -0.73 -1.47 13.15
C PHE A 375 -0.15 -2.83 13.52
N SER A 376 1.15 -3.01 13.29
CA SER A 376 1.96 -4.15 13.71
C SER A 376 3.03 -3.69 14.70
N GLY A 377 2.91 -4.12 15.95
CA GLY A 377 3.81 -3.77 17.04
C GLY A 377 3.31 -4.30 18.38
N SER A 378 3.80 -3.75 19.50
CA SER A 378 3.42 -4.19 20.82
C SER A 378 1.98 -3.79 21.19
N ASN A 379 1.37 -4.52 22.12
CA ASN A 379 0.04 -4.14 22.64
C ASN A 379 0.07 -2.79 23.39
N GLN A 380 1.20 -2.43 23.98
CA GLN A 380 1.35 -1.15 24.65
C GLN A 380 1.37 -0.02 23.63
N ALA A 381 2.13 -0.14 22.53
CA ALA A 381 2.10 0.82 21.43
C ALA A 381 0.70 0.97 20.84
N TYR A 382 -0.02 -0.14 20.66
CA TYR A 382 -1.40 -0.11 20.18
C TYR A 382 -2.30 0.76 21.09
N GLN A 383 -2.17 0.67 22.41
CA GLN A 383 -2.93 1.50 23.34
C GLN A 383 -2.51 2.99 23.26
N GLN A 384 -1.22 3.26 23.10
CA GLN A 384 -0.71 4.61 22.92
C GLN A 384 -1.25 5.25 21.62
N LEU A 385 -1.20 4.52 20.49
CA LEU A 385 -1.71 4.99 19.20
C LEU A 385 -3.23 5.19 19.18
N ASN A 386 -3.97 4.44 20.00
CA ASN A 386 -5.42 4.60 20.11
C ASN A 386 -5.83 5.98 20.68
N GLU A 387 -4.95 6.67 21.44
CA GLU A 387 -5.21 8.05 21.84
C GLU A 387 -5.21 9.02 20.66
N ILE A 388 -4.40 8.73 19.61
CA ILE A 388 -4.37 9.51 18.36
C ILE A 388 -5.62 9.19 17.53
N ALA A 389 -5.96 7.91 17.38
CA ALA A 389 -7.15 7.46 16.66
C ALA A 389 -8.43 8.20 17.08
N GLN A 390 -8.60 8.42 18.39
CA GLN A 390 -9.78 9.12 18.92
C GLN A 390 -9.91 10.58 18.44
N GLN A 391 -8.84 11.20 17.96
CA GLN A 391 -8.88 12.56 17.42
C GLN A 391 -9.39 12.62 15.96
N LEU A 392 -9.50 11.47 15.29
CA LEU A 392 -9.94 11.33 13.91
C LEU A 392 -11.43 10.90 13.79
N THR A 393 -12.16 10.87 14.91
CA THR A 393 -13.56 10.44 14.93
C THR A 393 -14.46 11.33 14.07
N ASP A 394 -14.17 12.63 13.99
CA ASP A 394 -15.01 13.58 13.24
C ASP A 394 -14.86 13.45 11.71
N ILE A 395 -13.86 12.69 11.24
CA ILE A 395 -13.63 12.36 9.82
C ILE A 395 -13.74 10.84 9.57
N ASP A 396 -14.39 10.10 10.45
CA ASP A 396 -14.60 8.65 10.39
C ASP A 396 -13.32 7.77 10.20
N ALA A 397 -12.12 8.37 10.37
CA ALA A 397 -10.82 7.71 10.21
C ALA A 397 -10.21 7.18 11.53
N ALA A 398 -11.05 6.90 12.53
CA ALA A 398 -10.61 6.52 13.88
C ALA A 398 -10.31 5.02 14.05
N GLU A 399 -10.39 4.22 13.00
CA GLU A 399 -10.13 2.79 13.12
C GLU A 399 -8.63 2.52 13.32
N LEU A 400 -8.32 1.71 14.34
CA LEU A 400 -6.98 1.17 14.54
C LEU A 400 -7.08 -0.36 14.60
N ARG A 401 -6.65 -1.04 13.55
CA ARG A 401 -6.66 -2.51 13.45
C ARG A 401 -5.33 -3.10 13.90
N LYS A 402 -5.37 -4.31 14.47
CA LYS A 402 -4.16 -5.10 14.70
C LYS A 402 -3.74 -5.78 13.40
N GLY A 403 -2.45 -5.73 13.13
CA GLY A 403 -1.88 -6.10 11.85
C GLY A 403 -1.96 -4.95 10.86
N GLY A 404 -0.95 -4.81 10.05
CA GLY A 404 -0.79 -3.74 9.08
C GLY A 404 0.68 -3.52 8.79
N GLY A 405 0.94 -2.70 7.82
CA GLY A 405 2.28 -2.42 7.29
C GLY A 405 2.15 -2.07 5.83
N GLY A 406 3.21 -2.15 5.10
CA GLY A 406 3.27 -1.94 3.67
C GLY A 406 4.51 -2.62 3.09
N ALA A 407 4.63 -2.60 1.76
CA ALA A 407 5.71 -3.28 1.07
C ALA A 407 7.05 -2.58 1.34
N ASP A 408 7.08 -1.25 1.30
CA ASP A 408 8.29 -0.47 1.46
C ASP A 408 8.78 -0.36 2.91
N ILE A 409 7.88 -0.35 3.88
CA ILE A 409 8.29 -0.41 5.30
C ILE A 409 8.55 -1.85 5.78
N GLY A 410 8.20 -2.85 4.98
CA GLY A 410 8.43 -4.27 5.29
C GLY A 410 9.86 -4.61 5.70
N PRO A 411 10.90 -4.15 4.98
CA PRO A 411 12.30 -4.35 5.37
C PRO A 411 12.66 -3.75 6.73
N LEU A 412 12.10 -2.60 7.11
CA LEU A 412 12.26 -2.01 8.45
C LEU A 412 11.53 -2.84 9.51
N MET A 413 10.31 -3.29 9.21
CA MET A 413 9.52 -4.13 10.11
C MET A 413 10.21 -5.48 10.39
N ASN A 414 10.86 -6.06 9.37
CA ASN A 414 11.67 -7.28 9.52
C ASN A 414 12.87 -7.09 10.46
N LYS A 415 13.32 -5.84 10.67
CA LYS A 415 14.35 -5.46 11.63
C LYS A 415 13.78 -5.04 12.99
N GLY A 416 12.47 -5.22 13.21
CA GLY A 416 11.77 -4.97 14.47
C GLY A 416 11.28 -3.53 14.66
N VAL A 417 11.21 -2.73 13.62
CA VAL A 417 10.55 -1.42 13.66
C VAL A 417 9.03 -1.63 13.64
N PRO A 418 8.25 -1.01 14.55
CA PRO A 418 6.79 -1.03 14.46
C PRO A 418 6.31 -0.41 13.14
N GLY A 419 5.30 -1.02 12.50
CA GLY A 419 4.81 -0.57 11.20
C GLY A 419 3.31 -0.26 11.20
N MET A 420 2.92 0.72 10.38
CA MET A 420 1.53 1.09 10.13
C MET A 420 1.27 1.24 8.63
N GLY A 421 0.15 0.69 8.15
CA GLY A 421 -0.36 0.95 6.79
C GLY A 421 -1.70 1.68 6.86
N LEU A 422 -1.85 2.73 6.04
CA LEU A 422 -3.11 3.46 5.91
C LEU A 422 -4.18 2.52 5.33
N ASN A 423 -5.33 2.44 5.97
CA ASN A 423 -6.49 1.72 5.46
C ASN A 423 -7.50 2.72 4.90
N VAL A 424 -7.96 2.45 3.70
CA VAL A 424 -8.98 3.23 3.00
C VAL A 424 -10.11 2.32 2.50
N GLU A 425 -11.20 2.91 2.03
CA GLU A 425 -12.21 2.16 1.29
C GLU A 425 -11.62 1.56 0.01
N SER A 426 -11.48 0.24 -0.04
CA SER A 426 -10.67 -0.46 -1.03
C SER A 426 -11.45 -1.04 -2.21
N GLU A 427 -12.78 -0.81 -2.30
CA GLU A 427 -13.63 -1.41 -3.35
C GLU A 427 -13.09 -1.11 -4.75
N LYS A 428 -12.68 0.14 -4.99
CA LYS A 428 -12.25 0.62 -6.31
C LYS A 428 -10.78 0.41 -6.61
N TYR A 429 -9.96 0.08 -5.60
CA TYR A 429 -8.51 -0.05 -5.78
C TYR A 429 -8.18 -1.00 -6.93
N PHE A 430 -8.67 -2.24 -6.88
CA PHE A 430 -8.43 -3.24 -7.93
C PHE A 430 -9.25 -3.02 -9.22
N TRP A 431 -9.99 -1.91 -9.34
CA TRP A 431 -10.56 -1.49 -10.62
C TRP A 431 -9.52 -0.76 -11.48
N TYR A 432 -8.60 -0.03 -10.85
CA TYR A 432 -7.64 0.86 -11.50
C TYR A 432 -6.20 0.36 -11.42
N HIS A 433 -5.85 -0.33 -10.33
CA HIS A 433 -4.52 -0.83 -10.00
C HIS A 433 -3.84 -1.49 -11.20
N HIS A 434 -2.62 -1.04 -11.52
CA HIS A 434 -1.77 -1.55 -12.61
C HIS A 434 -2.40 -1.48 -14.01
N SER A 435 -3.23 -0.49 -14.28
CA SER A 435 -3.91 -0.34 -15.58
C SER A 435 -3.85 1.09 -16.10
N ALA A 436 -4.19 1.28 -17.38
CA ALA A 436 -4.32 2.61 -17.97
C ALA A 436 -5.44 3.47 -17.34
N ALA A 437 -6.25 2.89 -16.45
CA ALA A 437 -7.29 3.60 -15.73
C ALA A 437 -6.81 4.24 -14.42
N ASP A 438 -5.58 3.97 -13.97
CA ASP A 438 -4.98 4.70 -12.83
C ASP A 438 -4.60 6.11 -13.25
N THR A 439 -5.55 7.02 -13.11
CA THR A 439 -5.46 8.43 -13.52
C THR A 439 -6.01 9.36 -12.46
N PHE A 440 -5.50 10.59 -12.42
CA PHE A 440 -5.85 11.59 -11.41
C PHE A 440 -7.36 11.83 -11.24
N ASP A 441 -8.13 11.74 -12.33
CA ASP A 441 -9.59 11.94 -12.32
C ASP A 441 -10.38 10.85 -11.56
N LYS A 442 -9.73 9.80 -11.11
CA LYS A 442 -10.32 8.75 -10.25
C LYS A 442 -10.27 9.10 -8.76
N LEU A 443 -9.49 10.13 -8.41
CA LEU A 443 -9.26 10.54 -7.03
C LEU A 443 -10.14 11.72 -6.65
N ASN A 444 -10.48 11.81 -5.37
CA ASN A 444 -11.31 12.86 -4.80
C ASN A 444 -10.45 13.75 -3.88
N HIS A 445 -10.61 15.07 -3.98
CA HIS A 445 -9.89 16.03 -3.16
C HIS A 445 -10.21 15.89 -1.66
N GLU A 446 -11.46 15.63 -1.33
CA GLU A 446 -11.90 15.48 0.07
C GLU A 446 -11.25 14.24 0.70
N ASP A 447 -11.37 13.08 0.04
CA ASP A 447 -10.78 11.81 0.50
C ASP A 447 -9.25 11.94 0.64
N PHE A 448 -8.58 12.56 -0.34
CA PHE A 448 -7.14 12.83 -0.27
C PHE A 448 -6.77 13.68 0.96
N ASN A 449 -7.51 14.75 1.22
CA ASN A 449 -7.26 15.62 2.36
C ASN A 449 -7.49 14.90 3.70
N GLU A 450 -8.46 14.01 3.79
CA GLU A 450 -8.71 13.19 4.97
C GLU A 450 -7.58 12.16 5.17
N CYS A 451 -7.02 11.59 4.11
CA CYS A 451 -5.80 10.78 4.18
C CYS A 451 -4.62 11.60 4.74
N VAL A 452 -4.40 12.82 4.23
CA VAL A 452 -3.36 13.74 4.74
C VAL A 452 -3.58 14.04 6.22
N ALA A 453 -4.82 14.35 6.63
CA ALA A 453 -5.17 14.63 8.03
C ALA A 453 -4.86 13.44 8.94
N THR A 454 -5.21 12.24 8.48
CA THR A 454 -4.97 10.99 9.19
C THR A 454 -3.47 10.72 9.37
N ILE A 455 -2.69 10.84 8.30
CA ILE A 455 -1.23 10.66 8.35
C ILE A 455 -0.58 11.72 9.24
N ALA A 456 -0.96 13.00 9.11
CA ALA A 456 -0.39 14.10 9.88
C ALA A 456 -0.64 13.94 11.39
N ALA A 457 -1.85 13.53 11.77
CA ALA A 457 -2.22 13.32 13.17
C ALA A 457 -1.36 12.21 13.82
N TYR A 458 -1.12 11.10 13.14
CA TYR A 458 -0.26 10.04 13.67
C TYR A 458 1.21 10.44 13.65
N ALA A 459 1.70 11.03 12.56
CA ALA A 459 3.10 11.45 12.43
C ALA A 459 3.47 12.45 13.54
N PHE A 460 2.71 13.54 13.67
CA PHE A 460 2.96 14.55 14.69
C PHE A 460 2.66 14.00 16.09
N GLY A 461 1.55 13.28 16.27
CA GLY A 461 1.15 12.73 17.57
C GLY A 461 2.22 11.84 18.19
N VAL A 462 2.87 10.97 17.40
CA VAL A 462 3.98 10.12 17.86
C VAL A 462 5.27 10.92 18.00
N ALA A 463 5.55 11.83 17.07
CA ALA A 463 6.78 12.63 17.11
C ALA A 463 6.83 13.59 18.31
N ASP A 464 5.68 14.13 18.73
CA ASP A 464 5.57 15.10 19.82
C ASP A 464 5.14 14.47 21.17
N ALA A 465 4.90 13.16 21.20
CA ALA A 465 4.46 12.46 22.42
C ALA A 465 5.47 12.61 23.57
N GLU A 466 4.95 12.72 24.80
CA GLU A 466 5.77 12.77 26.03
C GLU A 466 6.56 11.47 26.24
N LEU A 467 5.93 10.35 25.94
CA LEU A 467 6.52 9.03 26.07
C LEU A 467 6.95 8.51 24.70
N ARG A 468 8.04 7.76 24.69
CA ARG A 468 8.43 6.99 23.50
C ARG A 468 7.37 5.92 23.21
N LEU A 469 7.05 5.72 21.92
CA LEU A 469 6.20 4.60 21.50
C LEU A 469 6.85 3.27 21.92
N ALA A 470 6.08 2.39 22.54
CA ALA A 470 6.57 1.12 23.04
C ALA A 470 6.89 0.14 21.88
N ARG A 471 8.03 -0.52 21.95
CA ARG A 471 8.40 -1.61 21.02
C ARG A 471 7.87 -2.96 21.48
#